data_90df90597b4856647200750d8017cd77
#
_entry.id   90df90597b4856647200750d8017cd77
#
_cell.length_a   1.000
_cell.length_b   1.000
_cell.length_c   1.000
_cell.angle_alpha   90.00
_cell.angle_beta   90.00
_cell.angle_gamma   90.00
#
_symmetry.space_group_name_H-M   'P 1'
#
loop_
_entity.id
_entity.type
_entity.pdbx_description
1 polymer ?
#
loop_
_entity_poly.entity_id
_entity_poly.type
_entity_poly.pdbx_seq_one_letter_code
_entity_poly.pdbx_strand_id
1 'polypeptide(L)'
;MLDNVQFLTGRQRASLYRVLAELRSSVAVWLAERLEALVTDELLGSGTQLGRDYEILWIEDFWRSKRPRFEKISYNIADRRANASIDIEVGSLAPLLEASLDATEWTTRHGEVLSVVESRVRKEVSGQVRFEEWLHLDELAAGTIRERAISWRTVEILIHRERRKSQQQFDFVLGAGEFEERNDSQIRAAAELFLAREFALPYYFGPSKLVSLASCNMEQFLWIAGDLFEEIVAAGLVRKPLRLTSARQDTLLRKASDFLWREIPRRARHSEIVSRFLDSVARFCHSMTFLPSAPYDPGVTGIAISMEDRDHLMDPKYLATRPNHALVAQVIADSIANNLVEPYLDYKCKGERWMVLYLNRLLCPKHWLPLQYGGFKEKTLDELYRWLSSGFTPERTLL
;
A
#
# COMPACT_ATOMS: atom_id res chain seq x y z
N MET A 1 -26.00 20.76 -6.51
CA MET A 1 -25.13 19.89 -5.70
C MET A 1 -25.26 20.29 -4.24
N LEU A 2 -25.49 19.34 -3.36
CA LEU A 2 -25.46 19.52 -1.91
C LEU A 2 -24.15 18.93 -1.41
N ASP A 3 -23.31 19.74 -0.81
CA ASP A 3 -22.01 19.36 -0.28
C ASP A 3 -22.04 19.26 1.25
N ASN A 4 -21.10 18.54 1.81
CA ASN A 4 -20.93 18.40 3.26
C ASN A 4 -22.12 17.72 3.98
N VAL A 5 -22.76 16.75 3.33
CA VAL A 5 -23.92 16.01 3.90
C VAL A 5 -23.49 15.18 5.14
N GLN A 6 -22.19 14.91 5.33
CA GLN A 6 -21.65 14.27 6.53
C GLN A 6 -21.92 15.03 7.84
N PHE A 7 -22.25 16.33 7.80
CA PHE A 7 -22.61 17.08 9.02
C PHE A 7 -24.04 16.85 9.47
N LEU A 8 -24.86 16.18 8.67
CA LEU A 8 -26.21 15.78 9.07
C LEU A 8 -26.12 14.55 10.01
N THR A 9 -27.00 14.51 11.00
CA THR A 9 -27.17 13.27 11.76
C THR A 9 -27.68 12.14 10.88
N GLY A 10 -27.45 10.88 11.23
CA GLY A 10 -27.92 9.73 10.45
C GLY A 10 -29.43 9.78 10.15
N ARG A 11 -30.25 10.27 11.11
CA ARG A 11 -31.71 10.46 10.90
C ARG A 11 -32.01 11.55 9.88
N GLN A 12 -31.31 12.68 9.94
CA GLN A 12 -31.49 13.79 9.00
C GLN A 12 -31.05 13.36 7.59
N ARG A 13 -29.94 12.62 7.48
CA ARG A 13 -29.45 12.09 6.20
C ARG A 13 -30.45 11.11 5.59
N ALA A 14 -30.93 10.11 6.35
CA ALA A 14 -31.96 9.20 5.89
C ALA A 14 -33.26 9.91 5.47
N SER A 15 -33.67 10.96 6.20
CA SER A 15 -34.83 11.78 5.82
C SER A 15 -34.59 12.56 4.53
N LEU A 16 -33.39 13.13 4.34
CA LEU A 16 -33.00 13.82 3.11
C LEU A 16 -33.07 12.89 1.92
N TYR A 17 -32.51 11.69 2.00
CA TYR A 17 -32.53 10.71 0.92
C TYR A 17 -33.96 10.31 0.55
N ARG A 18 -34.80 10.04 1.54
CA ARG A 18 -36.20 9.70 1.32
C ARG A 18 -36.94 10.84 0.60
N VAL A 19 -36.79 12.09 1.07
CA VAL A 19 -37.44 13.25 0.46
C VAL A 19 -36.98 13.44 -1.00
N LEU A 20 -35.69 13.28 -1.27
CA LEU A 20 -35.17 13.41 -2.65
C LEU A 20 -35.67 12.30 -3.58
N ALA A 21 -35.80 11.07 -3.07
CA ALA A 21 -36.37 9.95 -3.81
C ALA A 21 -37.87 10.15 -4.12
N GLU A 22 -38.62 10.72 -3.15
CA GLU A 22 -40.05 10.99 -3.28
C GLU A 22 -40.35 12.17 -4.22
N LEU A 23 -39.50 13.21 -4.23
CA LEU A 23 -39.71 14.44 -5.02
C LEU A 23 -39.65 14.20 -6.52
N ARG A 24 -39.08 13.11 -7.01
CA ARG A 24 -38.87 12.80 -8.45
C ARG A 24 -38.43 14.04 -9.22
N SER A 25 -37.38 14.71 -8.72
CA SER A 25 -36.88 15.95 -9.32
C SER A 25 -36.59 15.79 -10.81
N SER A 26 -36.98 16.76 -11.60
CA SER A 26 -36.66 16.83 -13.03
C SER A 26 -35.19 17.15 -13.31
N VAL A 27 -34.42 17.48 -12.28
CA VAL A 27 -32.98 17.76 -12.33
C VAL A 27 -32.23 16.74 -11.47
N ALA A 28 -31.07 16.27 -11.94
CA ALA A 28 -30.21 15.43 -11.17
C ALA A 28 -29.68 16.16 -9.92
N VAL A 29 -29.87 15.57 -8.76
CA VAL A 29 -29.37 16.10 -7.49
C VAL A 29 -28.10 15.33 -7.11
N TRP A 30 -27.01 16.05 -6.91
CA TRP A 30 -25.73 15.48 -6.47
C TRP A 30 -25.56 15.77 -4.98
N LEU A 31 -25.25 14.69 -4.22
CA LEU A 31 -24.90 14.76 -2.82
C LEU A 31 -23.43 14.39 -2.66
N ALA A 32 -22.65 15.20 -1.97
CA ALA A 32 -21.27 14.88 -1.62
C ALA A 32 -21.17 14.70 -0.12
N GLU A 33 -20.62 13.57 0.27
CA GLU A 33 -20.38 13.23 1.69
C GLU A 33 -19.07 12.47 1.87
N ARG A 34 -18.54 12.52 3.08
CA ARG A 34 -17.35 11.74 3.46
C ARG A 34 -17.74 10.35 3.92
N LEU A 35 -16.85 9.39 3.75
CA LEU A 35 -17.02 8.00 4.21
C LEU A 35 -17.35 7.89 5.70
N GLU A 36 -16.85 8.81 6.52
CA GLU A 36 -17.12 8.89 7.97
C GLU A 36 -18.61 9.02 8.32
N ALA A 37 -19.43 9.48 7.40
CA ALA A 37 -20.87 9.62 7.60
C ALA A 37 -21.63 8.33 7.35
N LEU A 38 -21.05 7.37 6.64
CA LEU A 38 -21.68 6.10 6.28
C LEU A 38 -21.74 5.17 7.48
N VAL A 39 -22.77 4.33 7.52
CA VAL A 39 -22.91 3.26 8.52
C VAL A 39 -22.19 1.99 8.06
N THR A 40 -22.03 1.03 8.98
CA THR A 40 -21.23 -0.18 8.75
C THR A 40 -21.69 -0.99 7.54
N ASP A 41 -22.97 -1.16 7.35
CA ASP A 41 -23.56 -1.88 6.20
C ASP A 41 -23.37 -1.14 4.87
N GLU A 42 -23.41 0.20 4.87
CA GLU A 42 -23.09 1.00 3.67
C GLU A 42 -21.60 0.87 3.29
N LEU A 43 -20.70 0.84 4.28
CA LEU A 43 -19.25 0.73 4.05
C LEU A 43 -18.81 -0.68 3.61
N LEU A 44 -19.45 -1.71 4.13
CA LEU A 44 -19.14 -3.12 3.81
C LEU A 44 -19.98 -3.67 2.65
N GLY A 45 -21.04 -2.96 2.29
CA GLY A 45 -21.93 -3.34 1.19
C GLY A 45 -21.28 -3.17 -0.18
N SER A 46 -21.87 -3.83 -1.19
CA SER A 46 -21.42 -3.73 -2.58
C SER A 46 -21.90 -2.47 -3.32
N GLY A 47 -22.66 -1.61 -2.68
CA GLY A 47 -23.29 -0.45 -3.31
C GLY A 47 -24.43 -0.80 -4.30
N THR A 48 -24.74 -2.08 -4.49
CA THR A 48 -25.70 -2.55 -5.50
C THR A 48 -27.16 -2.51 -5.04
N GLN A 49 -27.45 -2.23 -3.79
CA GLN A 49 -28.82 -2.19 -3.26
C GLN A 49 -29.60 -0.91 -3.62
N LEU A 50 -28.95 0.06 -4.24
CA LEU A 50 -29.45 1.42 -4.41
C LEU A 50 -29.94 1.71 -5.85
N GLY A 51 -29.85 0.78 -6.75
CA GLY A 51 -29.89 0.94 -8.19
C GLY A 51 -31.19 1.42 -8.85
N ARG A 52 -32.21 1.88 -8.11
CA ARG A 52 -33.43 2.40 -8.75
C ARG A 52 -33.57 3.93 -8.62
N ASP A 53 -33.18 4.47 -7.49
CA ASP A 53 -33.49 5.86 -7.16
C ASP A 53 -32.24 6.75 -7.07
N TYR A 54 -31.06 6.18 -6.91
CA TYR A 54 -29.77 6.88 -6.93
C TYR A 54 -28.59 5.94 -7.19
N GLU A 55 -27.48 6.49 -7.63
CA GLU A 55 -26.18 5.81 -7.80
C GLU A 55 -25.16 6.40 -6.84
N ILE A 56 -24.25 5.54 -6.35
CA ILE A 56 -23.10 5.97 -5.57
C ILE A 56 -21.88 6.01 -6.49
N LEU A 57 -21.24 7.17 -6.54
CA LEU A 57 -19.94 7.34 -7.18
C LEU A 57 -18.85 7.38 -6.11
N TRP A 58 -18.11 6.29 -5.98
CA TRP A 58 -16.91 6.23 -5.18
C TRP A 58 -15.77 6.96 -5.91
N ILE A 59 -15.37 8.12 -5.40
CA ILE A 59 -14.37 8.96 -6.07
C ILE A 59 -13.02 8.27 -6.09
N GLU A 60 -12.67 7.52 -5.05
CA GLU A 60 -11.44 6.74 -4.96
C GLU A 60 -11.40 5.64 -6.03
N ASP A 61 -12.50 4.91 -6.26
CA ASP A 61 -12.59 3.87 -7.31
C ASP A 61 -12.49 4.48 -8.71
N PHE A 62 -13.13 5.65 -8.91
CA PHE A 62 -13.00 6.40 -10.14
C PHE A 62 -11.52 6.75 -10.43
N TRP A 63 -10.78 7.22 -9.43
CA TRP A 63 -9.38 7.56 -9.59
C TRP A 63 -8.48 6.33 -9.72
N ARG A 64 -8.79 5.22 -9.02
CA ARG A 64 -8.06 3.95 -9.18
C ARG A 64 -8.06 3.47 -10.62
N SER A 65 -9.20 3.53 -11.29
CA SER A 65 -9.33 3.14 -12.71
C SER A 65 -8.66 4.14 -13.67
N LYS A 66 -8.34 5.36 -13.23
CA LYS A 66 -7.79 6.46 -14.04
C LYS A 66 -6.52 7.05 -13.42
N ARG A 67 -5.67 6.19 -12.87
CA ARG A 67 -4.46 6.59 -12.12
C ARG A 67 -3.57 7.63 -12.84
N PRO A 68 -3.30 7.54 -14.17
CA PRO A 68 -2.52 8.56 -14.86
C PRO A 68 -3.21 9.94 -14.87
N ARG A 69 -4.55 9.99 -14.88
CA ARG A 69 -5.28 11.24 -14.76
C ARG A 69 -5.23 11.81 -13.34
N PHE A 70 -5.32 10.94 -12.33
CA PHE A 70 -5.14 11.35 -10.94
C PHE A 70 -3.76 11.99 -10.74
N GLU A 71 -2.69 11.34 -11.21
CA GLU A 71 -1.33 11.86 -11.16
C GLU A 71 -1.23 13.25 -11.79
N LYS A 72 -1.71 13.41 -13.03
CA LYS A 72 -1.68 14.68 -13.75
C LYS A 72 -2.43 15.79 -13.01
N ILE A 73 -3.63 15.51 -12.49
CA ILE A 73 -4.44 16.50 -11.77
C ILE A 73 -3.79 16.86 -10.44
N SER A 74 -3.25 15.87 -9.73
CA SER A 74 -2.60 16.06 -8.43
C SER A 74 -1.42 17.03 -8.55
N TYR A 75 -0.52 16.80 -9.51
CA TYR A 75 0.60 17.72 -9.76
C TYR A 75 0.14 19.10 -10.24
N ASN A 76 -0.83 19.17 -11.14
CA ASN A 76 -1.36 20.46 -11.59
C ASN A 76 -1.94 21.30 -10.43
N ILE A 77 -2.60 20.66 -9.45
CA ILE A 77 -3.14 21.40 -8.29
C ILE A 77 -1.99 21.80 -7.36
N ALA A 78 -1.03 20.90 -7.10
CA ALA A 78 0.14 21.21 -6.28
C ALA A 78 0.94 22.38 -6.87
N ASP A 79 1.24 22.35 -8.17
CA ASP A 79 1.98 23.40 -8.87
C ASP A 79 1.26 24.75 -8.82
N ARG A 80 -0.06 24.77 -9.03
CA ARG A 80 -0.87 26.00 -8.92
C ARG A 80 -0.86 26.58 -7.51
N ARG A 81 -0.94 25.72 -6.48
CA ARG A 81 -0.87 26.17 -5.07
C ARG A 81 0.52 26.68 -4.72
N ALA A 82 1.57 26.00 -5.16
CA ALA A 82 2.94 26.40 -4.95
C ALA A 82 3.20 27.79 -5.56
N ASN A 83 2.82 28.00 -6.82
CA ASN A 83 3.02 29.26 -7.52
C ASN A 83 2.13 30.42 -7.01
N ALA A 84 1.01 30.11 -6.36
CA ALA A 84 0.13 31.12 -5.77
C ALA A 84 0.57 31.59 -4.38
N SER A 85 1.42 30.84 -3.70
CA SER A 85 1.75 31.07 -2.27
C SER A 85 3.09 31.74 -2.03
N ILE A 86 3.97 31.87 -3.03
CA ILE A 86 5.35 32.37 -2.83
C ILE A 86 5.79 33.19 -4.06
N ASP A 87 6.55 34.29 -3.80
CA ASP A 87 7.23 35.10 -4.82
C ASP A 87 8.43 34.39 -5.50
N ILE A 88 8.65 33.10 -5.20
CA ILE A 88 9.68 32.29 -5.84
C ILE A 88 8.98 31.44 -6.91
N GLU A 89 9.30 31.67 -8.17
CA GLU A 89 8.84 30.82 -9.27
C GLU A 89 9.48 29.43 -9.14
N VAL A 90 8.75 28.50 -8.52
CA VAL A 90 9.18 27.09 -8.37
C VAL A 90 8.90 26.27 -9.62
N GLY A 91 8.06 26.78 -10.52
CA GLY A 91 7.65 26.08 -11.74
C GLY A 91 6.77 24.87 -11.44
N SER A 92 7.34 23.67 -11.47
CA SER A 92 6.63 22.41 -11.18
C SER A 92 7.37 21.61 -10.11
N LEU A 93 6.62 20.96 -9.22
CA LEU A 93 7.16 20.14 -8.13
C LEU A 93 7.88 18.87 -8.63
N ALA A 94 7.28 18.16 -9.60
CA ALA A 94 7.77 16.86 -10.02
C ALA A 94 9.25 16.83 -10.48
N PRO A 95 9.74 17.79 -11.30
CA PRO A 95 11.15 17.84 -11.71
C PRO A 95 12.13 18.17 -10.59
N LEU A 96 11.65 18.74 -9.48
CA LEU A 96 12.47 19.06 -8.32
C LEU A 96 12.71 17.85 -7.40
N LEU A 97 11.96 16.78 -7.62
CA LEU A 97 12.10 15.53 -6.89
C LEU A 97 13.07 14.60 -7.64
N GLU A 98 14.16 14.20 -6.99
CA GLU A 98 15.04 13.19 -7.54
C GLU A 98 14.27 11.86 -7.74
N ALA A 99 14.38 11.29 -8.97
CA ALA A 99 13.62 10.11 -9.35
C ALA A 99 14.46 8.82 -9.44
N SER A 100 15.80 8.92 -9.32
CA SER A 100 16.72 7.79 -9.43
C SER A 100 17.83 7.84 -8.37
N LEU A 101 18.52 6.72 -8.20
CA LEU A 101 19.70 6.58 -7.33
C LEU A 101 20.99 6.51 -8.17
N ASP A 102 21.11 7.36 -9.19
CA ASP A 102 22.23 7.34 -10.13
C ASP A 102 23.40 8.27 -9.73
N ALA A 103 23.24 9.05 -8.64
CA ALA A 103 24.30 9.90 -8.12
C ALA A 103 25.51 9.07 -7.68
N THR A 104 26.72 9.65 -7.78
CA THR A 104 27.99 8.97 -7.48
C THR A 104 28.04 8.35 -6.09
N GLU A 105 27.46 9.02 -5.09
CA GLU A 105 27.36 8.49 -3.72
C GLU A 105 26.61 7.14 -3.66
N TRP A 106 25.53 7.00 -4.44
CA TRP A 106 24.75 5.78 -4.50
C TRP A 106 25.46 4.67 -5.27
N THR A 107 26.27 5.02 -6.28
CA THR A 107 27.09 4.05 -7.04
C THR A 107 28.07 3.33 -6.12
N THR A 108 28.77 4.07 -5.26
CA THR A 108 29.68 3.48 -4.26
C THR A 108 28.93 2.59 -3.27
N ARG A 109 27.80 3.10 -2.74
CA ARG A 109 26.98 2.34 -1.79
C ARG A 109 26.42 1.05 -2.40
N HIS A 110 25.93 1.11 -3.65
CA HIS A 110 25.45 -0.09 -4.35
C HIS A 110 26.59 -1.07 -4.68
N GLY A 111 27.82 -0.61 -4.87
CA GLY A 111 29.01 -1.47 -5.00
C GLY A 111 29.25 -2.31 -3.76
N GLU A 112 29.17 -1.70 -2.60
CA GLU A 112 29.25 -2.43 -1.31
C GLU A 112 28.12 -3.46 -1.18
N VAL A 113 26.87 -3.04 -1.46
CA VAL A 113 25.70 -3.92 -1.44
C VAL A 113 25.86 -5.10 -2.37
N LEU A 114 26.27 -4.85 -3.64
CA LEU A 114 26.52 -5.90 -4.64
C LEU A 114 27.53 -6.92 -4.12
N SER A 115 28.67 -6.45 -3.61
CA SER A 115 29.73 -7.34 -3.10
C SER A 115 29.23 -8.24 -1.97
N VAL A 116 28.44 -7.69 -1.04
CA VAL A 116 27.87 -8.47 0.08
C VAL A 116 26.87 -9.52 -0.40
N VAL A 117 25.93 -9.10 -1.28
CA VAL A 117 24.88 -10.01 -1.78
C VAL A 117 25.47 -11.11 -2.65
N GLU A 118 26.36 -10.76 -3.57
CA GLU A 118 27.07 -11.73 -4.41
C GLU A 118 27.84 -12.76 -3.58
N SER A 119 28.62 -12.30 -2.60
CA SER A 119 29.37 -13.19 -1.71
C SER A 119 28.46 -14.13 -0.92
N ARG A 120 27.32 -13.62 -0.45
CA ARG A 120 26.32 -14.41 0.28
C ARG A 120 25.71 -15.49 -0.60
N VAL A 121 25.26 -15.13 -1.82
CA VAL A 121 24.65 -16.07 -2.77
C VAL A 121 25.66 -17.15 -3.17
N ARG A 122 26.91 -16.77 -3.53
CA ARG A 122 27.97 -17.73 -3.89
C ARG A 122 28.25 -18.70 -2.76
N LYS A 123 28.32 -18.21 -1.52
CA LYS A 123 28.53 -19.06 -0.33
C LYS A 123 27.35 -20.01 -0.12
N GLU A 124 26.13 -19.52 -0.31
CA GLU A 124 24.91 -20.31 -0.13
C GLU A 124 24.75 -21.43 -1.14
N VAL A 125 25.20 -21.20 -2.40
CA VAL A 125 25.15 -22.18 -3.51
C VAL A 125 26.34 -23.13 -3.50
N SER A 126 27.42 -22.79 -2.81
CA SER A 126 28.65 -23.59 -2.79
C SER A 126 28.38 -25.06 -2.49
N GLY A 127 28.84 -25.96 -3.42
CA GLY A 127 28.61 -27.40 -3.33
C GLY A 127 27.21 -27.87 -3.73
N GLN A 128 26.39 -26.98 -4.30
CA GLN A 128 25.05 -27.32 -4.80
C GLN A 128 25.01 -27.17 -6.34
N VAL A 129 25.48 -28.20 -7.05
CA VAL A 129 25.52 -28.26 -8.53
C VAL A 129 24.22 -27.78 -9.17
N ARG A 130 23.11 -28.05 -8.50
CA ARG A 130 21.75 -27.67 -8.85
C ARG A 130 21.57 -26.17 -9.16
N PHE A 131 22.29 -25.27 -8.49
CA PHE A 131 22.15 -23.81 -8.64
C PHE A 131 23.39 -23.15 -9.27
N GLU A 132 24.43 -23.93 -9.59
CA GLU A 132 25.68 -23.37 -10.15
C GLU A 132 25.45 -22.64 -11.47
N GLU A 133 24.57 -23.16 -12.34
CA GLU A 133 24.21 -22.52 -13.60
C GLU A 133 23.61 -21.11 -13.42
N TRP A 134 22.90 -20.89 -12.32
CA TRP A 134 22.26 -19.60 -12.02
C TRP A 134 23.29 -18.51 -11.66
N LEU A 135 24.51 -18.87 -11.28
CA LEU A 135 25.58 -17.92 -11.01
C LEU A 135 26.25 -17.37 -12.28
N HIS A 136 25.95 -17.93 -13.45
CA HIS A 136 26.53 -17.58 -14.74
C HIS A 136 25.54 -16.87 -15.68
N LEU A 137 24.38 -16.44 -15.16
CA LEU A 137 23.40 -15.72 -15.95
C LEU A 137 23.94 -14.34 -16.38
N ASP A 138 23.77 -14.00 -17.65
CA ASP A 138 24.23 -12.72 -18.23
C ASP A 138 23.66 -11.50 -17.49
N GLU A 139 22.43 -11.61 -16.97
CA GLU A 139 21.76 -10.58 -16.18
C GLU A 139 22.50 -10.18 -14.89
N LEU A 140 23.33 -11.07 -14.35
CA LEU A 140 24.12 -10.77 -13.14
C LEU A 140 25.32 -9.86 -13.46
N ALA A 141 25.76 -9.83 -14.69
CA ALA A 141 26.85 -8.98 -15.17
C ALA A 141 26.34 -7.72 -15.88
N ALA A 142 25.10 -7.74 -16.37
CA ALA A 142 24.52 -6.66 -17.19
C ALA A 142 23.99 -5.49 -16.35
N GLY A 143 24.00 -4.29 -16.97
CA GLY A 143 23.39 -3.10 -16.42
C GLY A 143 24.25 -2.34 -15.41
N THR A 144 23.61 -1.41 -14.71
CA THR A 144 24.24 -0.59 -13.65
C THR A 144 24.57 -1.44 -12.42
N ILE A 145 25.46 -0.95 -11.56
CA ILE A 145 25.80 -1.62 -10.28
C ILE A 145 24.55 -1.88 -9.43
N ARG A 146 23.58 -0.95 -9.42
CA ARG A 146 22.30 -1.13 -8.74
C ARG A 146 21.48 -2.27 -9.35
N GLU A 147 21.35 -2.31 -10.65
CA GLU A 147 20.60 -3.38 -11.35
C GLU A 147 21.23 -4.75 -11.11
N ARG A 148 22.55 -4.83 -11.12
CA ARG A 148 23.28 -6.06 -10.78
C ARG A 148 23.02 -6.51 -9.34
N ALA A 149 23.02 -5.58 -8.37
CA ALA A 149 22.68 -5.91 -6.97
C ALA A 149 21.25 -6.46 -6.85
N ILE A 150 20.29 -5.86 -7.59
CA ILE A 150 18.90 -6.35 -7.64
C ILE A 150 18.84 -7.74 -8.27
N SER A 151 19.57 -8.00 -9.38
CA SER A 151 19.62 -9.31 -10.03
C SER A 151 20.18 -10.39 -9.10
N TRP A 152 21.27 -10.13 -8.40
CA TRP A 152 21.82 -11.06 -7.41
C TRP A 152 20.84 -11.35 -6.27
N ARG A 153 20.13 -10.32 -5.77
CA ARG A 153 19.10 -10.52 -4.75
C ARG A 153 17.90 -11.31 -5.27
N THR A 154 17.55 -11.13 -6.55
CA THR A 154 16.51 -11.91 -7.23
C THR A 154 16.87 -13.39 -7.26
N VAL A 155 18.11 -13.72 -7.65
CA VAL A 155 18.62 -15.11 -7.61
C VAL A 155 18.49 -15.71 -6.21
N GLU A 156 18.87 -14.97 -5.18
CA GLU A 156 18.76 -15.43 -3.79
C GLU A 156 17.31 -15.78 -3.42
N ILE A 157 16.35 -14.93 -3.76
CA ILE A 157 14.92 -15.18 -3.54
C ILE A 157 14.46 -16.44 -4.28
N LEU A 158 14.90 -16.63 -5.52
CA LEU A 158 14.53 -17.79 -6.34
C LEU A 158 15.12 -19.09 -5.79
N ILE A 159 16.36 -19.07 -5.31
CA ILE A 159 16.97 -20.23 -4.61
C ILE A 159 16.11 -20.64 -3.41
N HIS A 160 15.73 -19.69 -2.57
CA HIS A 160 14.86 -19.97 -1.42
C HIS A 160 13.46 -20.49 -1.83
N ARG A 161 12.89 -20.00 -2.95
CA ARG A 161 11.63 -20.52 -3.49
C ARG A 161 11.77 -21.99 -3.93
N GLU A 162 12.84 -22.31 -4.65
CA GLU A 162 13.07 -23.69 -5.11
C GLU A 162 13.32 -24.66 -3.96
N ARG A 163 14.11 -24.28 -2.97
CA ARG A 163 14.30 -25.08 -1.77
C ARG A 163 12.99 -25.36 -1.03
N ARG A 164 12.14 -24.36 -0.91
CA ARG A 164 10.82 -24.52 -0.29
C ARG A 164 9.92 -25.47 -1.07
N LYS A 165 9.95 -25.41 -2.41
CA LYS A 165 9.20 -26.34 -3.26
C LYS A 165 9.70 -27.77 -3.14
N SER A 166 11.02 -27.97 -3.15
CA SER A 166 11.62 -29.30 -2.99
C SER A 166 11.30 -29.95 -1.66
N GLN A 167 11.08 -29.15 -0.60
CA GLN A 167 10.61 -29.66 0.69
C GLN A 167 9.13 -30.10 0.68
N GLN A 168 8.35 -29.57 -0.27
CA GLN A 168 6.91 -29.85 -0.38
C GLN A 168 6.56 -30.85 -1.49
N GLN A 169 7.42 -31.04 -2.49
CA GLN A 169 7.22 -31.97 -3.63
C GLN A 169 8.57 -32.54 -4.09
N PHE A 170 8.59 -33.84 -4.42
CA PHE A 170 9.75 -34.53 -4.97
C PHE A 170 10.22 -33.93 -6.32
N ASP A 171 11.48 -33.57 -6.39
CA ASP A 171 12.40 -33.29 -7.49
C ASP A 171 11.85 -32.96 -8.89
N PHE A 172 11.86 -31.66 -9.23
CA PHE A 172 12.24 -31.16 -10.55
C PHE A 172 12.94 -29.81 -10.41
N VAL A 173 14.21 -29.73 -10.80
CA VAL A 173 14.97 -28.49 -10.85
C VAL A 173 14.56 -27.70 -12.11
N LEU A 174 14.30 -26.40 -11.96
CA LEU A 174 14.07 -25.49 -13.07
C LEU A 174 15.38 -25.34 -13.89
N GLY A 175 15.29 -25.49 -15.22
CA GLY A 175 16.37 -25.13 -16.12
C GLY A 175 16.57 -23.60 -16.20
N ALA A 176 17.71 -23.17 -16.76
CA ALA A 176 18.02 -21.73 -16.91
C ALA A 176 16.96 -20.96 -17.72
N GLY A 177 16.32 -21.58 -18.73
CA GLY A 177 15.23 -20.97 -19.50
C GLY A 177 13.96 -20.72 -18.70
N GLU A 178 13.64 -21.56 -17.72
CA GLU A 178 12.52 -21.36 -16.81
C GLU A 178 12.80 -20.28 -15.73
N PHE A 179 14.08 -19.95 -15.51
CA PHE A 179 14.48 -18.84 -14.68
C PHE A 179 14.08 -17.49 -15.31
N GLU A 180 14.31 -17.30 -16.62
CA GLU A 180 13.95 -16.06 -17.32
C GLU A 180 12.44 -15.81 -17.30
N GLU A 181 11.60 -16.85 -17.48
CA GLU A 181 10.14 -16.73 -17.41
C GLU A 181 9.64 -16.35 -16.01
N ARG A 182 10.40 -16.65 -14.94
CA ARG A 182 10.05 -16.37 -13.55
C ARG A 182 10.71 -15.15 -12.95
N ASN A 183 11.70 -14.59 -13.64
CA ASN A 183 12.33 -13.31 -13.28
C ASN A 183 11.45 -12.15 -13.75
N ASP A 184 10.22 -12.10 -13.25
CA ASP A 184 9.29 -11.04 -13.59
C ASP A 184 9.59 -9.74 -12.82
N SER A 185 8.97 -8.66 -13.25
CA SER A 185 9.11 -7.33 -12.65
C SER A 185 8.73 -7.31 -11.17
N GLN A 186 7.93 -8.26 -10.70
CA GLN A 186 7.44 -8.32 -9.32
C GLN A 186 8.50 -8.88 -8.38
N ILE A 187 9.24 -9.91 -8.80
CA ILE A 187 10.35 -10.45 -7.99
C ILE A 187 11.47 -9.41 -7.89
N ARG A 188 11.76 -8.71 -8.99
CA ARG A 188 12.75 -7.62 -8.97
C ARG A 188 12.33 -6.48 -8.03
N ALA A 189 11.06 -6.11 -8.02
CA ALA A 189 10.53 -5.12 -7.09
C ALA A 189 10.62 -5.58 -5.62
N ALA A 190 10.40 -6.88 -5.35
CA ALA A 190 10.60 -7.45 -4.03
C ALA A 190 12.09 -7.43 -3.64
N ALA A 191 13.00 -7.80 -4.56
CA ALA A 191 14.44 -7.75 -4.34
C ALA A 191 14.92 -6.33 -4.03
N GLU A 192 14.43 -5.32 -4.77
CA GLU A 192 14.72 -3.90 -4.49
C GLU A 192 14.28 -3.49 -3.08
N LEU A 193 13.06 -3.86 -2.67
CA LEU A 193 12.55 -3.57 -1.33
C LEU A 193 13.40 -4.25 -0.23
N PHE A 194 13.83 -5.49 -0.46
CA PHE A 194 14.67 -6.24 0.48
C PHE A 194 16.02 -5.55 0.65
N LEU A 195 16.67 -5.19 -0.46
CA LEU A 195 17.94 -4.45 -0.44
C LEU A 195 17.80 -3.11 0.26
N ALA A 196 16.74 -2.37 -0.06
CA ALA A 196 16.50 -1.06 0.56
C ALA A 196 16.37 -1.17 2.08
N ARG A 197 15.64 -2.18 2.57
CA ARG A 197 15.48 -2.42 4.01
C ARG A 197 16.77 -2.91 4.66
N GLU A 198 17.44 -3.88 4.06
CA GLU A 198 18.62 -4.54 4.62
C GLU A 198 19.81 -3.57 4.74
N PHE A 199 19.99 -2.73 3.73
CA PHE A 199 21.13 -1.82 3.65
C PHE A 199 20.77 -0.34 3.91
N ALA A 200 19.55 -0.08 4.42
CA ALA A 200 19.04 1.26 4.70
C ALA A 200 19.14 2.23 3.50
N LEU A 201 18.82 1.73 2.29
CA LEU A 201 18.78 2.55 1.08
C LEU A 201 17.44 3.29 0.98
N PRO A 202 17.39 4.47 0.33
CA PRO A 202 16.12 5.14 0.03
C PRO A 202 15.23 4.26 -0.83
N TYR A 203 13.94 4.19 -0.48
CA TYR A 203 12.95 3.42 -1.22
C TYR A 203 11.70 4.22 -1.57
N TYR A 204 11.20 5.05 -0.63
CA TYR A 204 10.01 5.88 -0.82
C TYR A 204 10.42 7.27 -1.32
N PHE A 205 10.69 7.40 -2.62
CA PHE A 205 11.09 8.66 -3.24
C PHE A 205 10.66 8.70 -4.71
N GLY A 206 10.69 9.89 -5.28
CA GLY A 206 10.35 10.16 -6.68
C GLY A 206 8.87 10.44 -6.92
N PRO A 207 8.56 11.12 -8.03
CA PRO A 207 7.21 11.59 -8.33
C PRO A 207 6.16 10.48 -8.33
N SER A 208 6.45 9.34 -8.93
CA SER A 208 5.52 8.21 -9.03
C SER A 208 5.19 7.56 -7.68
N LYS A 209 6.17 7.45 -6.77
CA LYS A 209 5.92 6.91 -5.42
C LYS A 209 5.16 7.90 -4.55
N LEU A 210 5.37 9.21 -4.74
CA LEU A 210 4.58 10.24 -4.06
C LEU A 210 3.07 10.11 -4.39
N VAL A 211 2.74 9.98 -5.68
CA VAL A 211 1.35 9.72 -6.13
C VAL A 211 0.81 8.40 -5.57
N SER A 212 1.66 7.37 -5.51
CA SER A 212 1.26 6.07 -4.97
C SER A 212 0.91 6.15 -3.50
N LEU A 213 1.71 6.86 -2.69
CA LEU A 213 1.48 7.07 -1.25
C LEU A 213 0.15 7.77 -0.97
N ALA A 214 -0.31 8.61 -1.88
CA ALA A 214 -1.59 9.30 -1.73
C ALA A 214 -2.83 8.39 -1.82
N SER A 215 -2.71 7.12 -2.19
CA SER A 215 -3.84 6.17 -2.28
C SER A 215 -5.05 6.71 -3.03
N CYS A 216 -4.83 7.46 -4.13
CA CYS A 216 -5.87 8.16 -4.90
C CYS A 216 -6.68 9.20 -4.10
N ASN A 217 -6.20 9.63 -2.94
CA ASN A 217 -6.79 10.69 -2.12
C ASN A 217 -6.06 12.01 -2.35
N MET A 218 -6.79 13.02 -2.86
CA MET A 218 -6.22 14.31 -3.20
C MET A 218 -5.75 15.11 -1.97
N GLU A 219 -6.48 15.04 -0.87
CA GLU A 219 -6.11 15.70 0.38
C GLU A 219 -4.77 15.14 0.90
N GLN A 220 -4.64 13.82 0.88
CA GLN A 220 -3.42 13.13 1.29
C GLN A 220 -2.24 13.48 0.38
N PHE A 221 -2.47 13.54 -0.96
CA PHE A 221 -1.43 13.95 -1.90
C PHE A 221 -0.95 15.37 -1.61
N LEU A 222 -1.88 16.31 -1.46
CA LEU A 222 -1.53 17.72 -1.24
C LEU A 222 -0.83 17.95 0.09
N TRP A 223 -1.19 17.18 1.11
CA TRP A 223 -0.50 17.22 2.39
C TRP A 223 0.98 16.80 2.26
N ILE A 224 1.25 15.58 1.76
CA ILE A 224 2.63 15.11 1.63
C ILE A 224 3.44 15.90 0.59
N ALA A 225 2.81 16.39 -0.47
CA ALA A 225 3.45 17.29 -1.45
C ALA A 225 3.80 18.64 -0.82
N GLY A 226 2.96 19.16 0.08
CA GLY A 226 3.21 20.36 0.86
C GLY A 226 4.47 20.25 1.72
N ASP A 227 4.60 19.15 2.48
CA ASP A 227 5.78 18.88 3.32
C ASP A 227 7.09 18.86 2.48
N LEU A 228 7.04 18.24 1.29
CA LEU A 228 8.19 18.23 0.36
C LEU A 228 8.46 19.62 -0.22
N PHE A 229 7.43 20.36 -0.53
CA PHE A 229 7.54 21.70 -1.08
C PHE A 229 8.13 22.70 -0.05
N GLU A 230 7.69 22.65 1.19
CA GLU A 230 8.25 23.46 2.28
C GLU A 230 9.76 23.22 2.45
N GLU A 231 10.22 22.00 2.34
CA GLU A 231 11.64 21.65 2.40
C GLU A 231 12.43 22.24 1.21
N ILE A 232 11.85 22.21 -0.01
CA ILE A 232 12.45 22.81 -1.21
C ILE A 232 12.58 24.33 -1.04
N VAL A 233 11.53 24.98 -0.55
CA VAL A 233 11.54 26.42 -0.28
C VAL A 233 12.57 26.79 0.77
N ALA A 234 12.62 26.04 1.87
CA ALA A 234 13.61 26.24 2.92
C ALA A 234 15.05 26.12 2.39
N ALA A 235 15.30 25.17 1.48
CA ALA A 235 16.60 25.06 0.79
C ALA A 235 16.90 26.29 -0.08
N GLY A 236 15.91 26.79 -0.82
CA GLY A 236 16.03 28.01 -1.64
C GLY A 236 16.36 29.26 -0.83
N LEU A 237 15.73 29.44 0.33
CA LEU A 237 15.99 30.58 1.22
C LEU A 237 17.46 30.64 1.70
N VAL A 238 18.11 29.48 1.84
CA VAL A 238 19.53 29.37 2.18
C VAL A 238 20.43 29.17 0.96
N ARG A 239 19.95 29.51 -0.24
CA ARG A 239 20.65 29.42 -1.53
C ARG A 239 21.20 28.03 -1.87
N LYS A 240 20.57 26.98 -1.42
CA LYS A 240 20.84 25.60 -1.86
C LYS A 240 20.06 25.29 -3.14
N PRO A 241 20.48 24.25 -3.91
CA PRO A 241 19.73 23.82 -5.08
C PRO A 241 18.28 23.50 -4.74
N LEU A 242 17.33 23.93 -5.58
CA LEU A 242 15.90 23.64 -5.44
C LEU A 242 15.56 22.20 -5.84
N ARG A 243 16.39 21.25 -5.44
CA ARG A 243 16.21 19.82 -5.75
C ARG A 243 16.24 19.01 -4.46
N LEU A 244 15.27 18.16 -4.30
CA LEU A 244 15.14 17.28 -3.15
C LEU A 244 15.72 15.90 -3.46
N THR A 245 16.77 15.52 -2.76
CA THR A 245 17.45 14.23 -2.96
C THR A 245 16.56 13.06 -2.57
N SER A 246 16.79 11.88 -3.17
CA SER A 246 16.10 10.63 -2.88
C SER A 246 16.11 10.28 -1.39
N ALA A 247 17.25 10.45 -0.71
CA ALA A 247 17.38 10.20 0.74
C ALA A 247 16.50 11.16 1.57
N ARG A 248 16.48 12.44 1.19
CA ARG A 248 15.66 13.42 1.92
C ARG A 248 14.18 13.19 1.72
N GLN A 249 13.78 12.86 0.49
CA GLN A 249 12.39 12.46 0.20
C GLN A 249 11.97 11.24 1.02
N ASP A 250 12.76 10.14 1.01
CA ASP A 250 12.47 8.95 1.79
C ASP A 250 12.29 9.25 3.28
N THR A 251 13.18 10.11 3.83
CA THR A 251 13.10 10.55 5.23
C THR A 251 11.80 11.29 5.52
N LEU A 252 11.41 12.24 4.67
CA LEU A 252 10.20 13.05 4.87
C LEU A 252 8.93 12.20 4.70
N LEU A 253 8.89 11.32 3.71
CA LEU A 253 7.73 10.45 3.47
C LEU A 253 7.55 9.40 4.57
N ARG A 254 8.64 8.87 5.15
CA ARG A 254 8.57 8.04 6.36
C ARG A 254 8.06 8.83 7.57
N LYS A 255 8.50 10.08 7.72
CA LYS A 255 8.04 10.98 8.78
C LYS A 255 6.54 11.27 8.66
N ALA A 256 6.05 11.49 7.43
CA ALA A 256 4.63 11.63 7.16
C ALA A 256 3.84 10.34 7.50
N SER A 257 4.38 9.17 7.16
CA SER A 257 3.82 7.88 7.58
C SER A 257 3.73 7.76 9.10
N ASP A 258 4.81 8.05 9.82
CA ASP A 258 4.86 8.00 11.29
C ASP A 258 3.89 9.01 11.92
N PHE A 259 3.71 10.17 11.30
CA PHE A 259 2.72 11.15 11.74
C PHE A 259 1.29 10.59 11.58
N LEU A 260 0.95 10.02 10.43
CA LEU A 260 -0.37 9.41 10.22
C LEU A 260 -0.66 8.31 11.24
N TRP A 261 0.31 7.43 11.52
CA TRP A 261 0.18 6.39 12.54
C TRP A 261 -0.13 6.95 13.94
N ARG A 262 0.48 8.07 14.30
CA ARG A 262 0.21 8.75 15.60
C ARG A 262 -1.14 9.44 15.66
N GLU A 263 -1.68 9.82 14.50
CA GLU A 263 -3.00 10.47 14.41
C GLU A 263 -4.18 9.48 14.41
N ILE A 264 -3.96 8.19 14.13
CA ILE A 264 -5.03 7.18 14.11
C ILE A 264 -5.88 7.22 15.41
N PRO A 265 -5.29 7.23 16.63
CA PRO A 265 -6.08 7.27 17.87
C PRO A 265 -6.97 8.52 18.03
N ARG A 266 -6.68 9.59 17.30
CA ARG A 266 -7.44 10.85 17.36
C ARG A 266 -8.57 10.91 16.34
N ARG A 267 -8.48 10.13 15.26
CA ARG A 267 -9.42 10.16 14.13
C ARG A 267 -10.51 9.09 14.25
N ALA A 268 -10.12 7.88 14.61
CA ALA A 268 -11.01 6.73 14.65
C ALA A 268 -11.92 6.73 15.89
N ARG A 269 -13.18 6.29 15.74
CA ARG A 269 -14.14 6.18 16.85
C ARG A 269 -13.71 5.14 17.88
N HIS A 270 -13.18 3.99 17.41
CA HIS A 270 -12.66 2.90 18.24
C HIS A 270 -11.13 2.97 18.35
N SER A 271 -10.62 4.14 18.63
CA SER A 271 -9.24 4.60 18.45
C SER A 271 -8.13 3.60 18.78
N GLU A 272 -8.10 3.05 19.99
CA GLU A 272 -7.06 2.11 20.41
C GLU A 272 -7.19 0.75 19.72
N ILE A 273 -8.41 0.28 19.51
CA ILE A 273 -8.69 -1.02 18.88
C ILE A 273 -8.35 -0.93 17.39
N VAL A 274 -8.72 0.15 16.70
CA VAL A 274 -8.35 0.40 15.31
C VAL A 274 -6.84 0.48 15.17
N SER A 275 -6.14 1.20 16.04
CA SER A 275 -4.68 1.28 16.03
C SER A 275 -4.03 -0.10 16.19
N ARG A 276 -4.52 -0.91 17.12
CA ARG A 276 -4.03 -2.29 17.34
C ARG A 276 -4.31 -3.20 16.15
N PHE A 277 -5.49 -3.08 15.57
CA PHE A 277 -5.86 -3.81 14.35
C PHE A 277 -4.92 -3.50 13.20
N LEU A 278 -4.73 -2.22 12.88
CA LEU A 278 -3.87 -1.78 11.79
C LEU A 278 -2.40 -2.15 12.01
N ASP A 279 -1.90 -2.00 13.25
CA ASP A 279 -0.54 -2.46 13.59
C ASP A 279 -0.41 -3.98 13.40
N SER A 280 -1.42 -4.75 13.78
CA SER A 280 -1.46 -6.20 13.58
C SER A 280 -1.43 -6.56 12.09
N VAL A 281 -2.27 -5.92 11.27
CA VAL A 281 -2.26 -6.09 9.81
C VAL A 281 -0.90 -5.72 9.23
N ALA A 282 -0.33 -4.58 9.60
CA ALA A 282 0.95 -4.11 9.08
C ALA A 282 2.11 -5.05 9.46
N ARG A 283 2.18 -5.50 10.71
CA ARG A 283 3.21 -6.45 11.18
C ARG A 283 3.04 -7.82 10.53
N PHE A 284 1.81 -8.30 10.37
CA PHE A 284 1.54 -9.51 9.63
C PHE A 284 1.98 -9.39 8.17
N CYS A 285 1.59 -8.32 7.47
CA CYS A 285 2.01 -8.05 6.10
C CYS A 285 3.53 -7.98 5.98
N HIS A 286 4.20 -7.32 6.95
CA HIS A 286 5.66 -7.26 7.02
C HIS A 286 6.27 -8.66 7.13
N SER A 287 5.79 -9.51 8.06
CA SER A 287 6.32 -10.86 8.23
C SER A 287 6.16 -11.72 6.97
N MET A 288 5.03 -11.57 6.26
CA MET A 288 4.78 -12.30 5.02
C MET A 288 5.59 -11.75 3.83
N THR A 289 5.82 -10.44 3.78
CA THR A 289 6.62 -9.79 2.73
C THR A 289 8.09 -10.22 2.80
N PHE A 290 8.67 -10.24 3.98
CA PHE A 290 10.10 -10.49 4.19
C PHE A 290 10.45 -11.96 4.47
N LEU A 291 9.61 -12.90 4.07
CA LEU A 291 10.01 -14.31 4.00
C LEU A 291 11.19 -14.46 3.01
N PRO A 292 12.20 -15.28 3.29
CA PRO A 292 13.35 -15.46 2.40
C PRO A 292 12.97 -15.80 0.95
N SER A 293 11.92 -16.61 0.77
CA SER A 293 11.38 -16.97 -0.53
C SER A 293 10.55 -15.86 -1.19
N ALA A 294 10.30 -14.74 -0.53
CA ALA A 294 9.38 -13.67 -0.90
C ALA A 294 7.98 -14.15 -1.37
N PRO A 295 6.93 -13.37 -1.31
CA PRO A 295 5.66 -13.67 -1.99
C PRO A 295 5.80 -13.55 -3.51
N TYR A 296 4.82 -14.06 -4.28
CA TYR A 296 4.80 -13.92 -5.74
C TYR A 296 4.62 -12.46 -6.18
N ASP A 297 3.82 -11.69 -5.44
CA ASP A 297 3.72 -10.24 -5.58
C ASP A 297 4.92 -9.53 -4.92
N PRO A 298 5.16 -8.24 -5.18
CA PRO A 298 6.28 -7.49 -4.56
C PRO A 298 6.29 -7.54 -3.03
N GLY A 299 5.14 -7.85 -2.43
CA GLY A 299 4.95 -8.04 -1.00
C GLY A 299 3.49 -8.28 -0.67
N VAL A 300 3.20 -8.47 0.61
CA VAL A 300 1.85 -8.57 1.15
C VAL A 300 1.49 -7.23 1.80
N THR A 301 0.39 -6.62 1.36
CA THR A 301 -0.07 -5.30 1.85
C THR A 301 -1.51 -5.32 2.32
N GLY A 302 -2.16 -6.49 2.29
CA GLY A 302 -3.56 -6.64 2.67
C GLY A 302 -3.90 -8.00 3.25
N ILE A 303 -5.13 -8.07 3.74
CA ILE A 303 -5.81 -9.29 4.20
C ILE A 303 -7.07 -9.49 3.39
N ALA A 304 -7.51 -10.73 3.27
CA ALA A 304 -8.76 -11.10 2.59
C ALA A 304 -9.70 -11.78 3.56
N ILE A 305 -10.98 -11.47 3.42
CA ILE A 305 -12.10 -12.07 4.16
C ILE A 305 -12.98 -12.77 3.13
N SER A 306 -13.43 -13.99 3.42
CA SER A 306 -14.33 -14.73 2.54
C SER A 306 -15.65 -13.96 2.32
N MET A 307 -16.35 -14.23 1.21
CA MET A 307 -17.66 -13.59 0.97
C MET A 307 -18.71 -14.03 1.98
N GLU A 308 -18.61 -15.24 2.50
CA GLU A 308 -19.47 -15.73 3.57
C GLU A 308 -19.23 -14.94 4.86
N ASP A 309 -17.98 -14.77 5.28
CA ASP A 309 -17.63 -13.96 6.45
C ASP A 309 -18.03 -12.48 6.26
N ARG A 310 -17.89 -11.93 5.04
CA ARG A 310 -18.37 -10.58 4.73
C ARG A 310 -19.88 -10.47 4.91
N ASP A 311 -20.66 -11.45 4.41
CA ASP A 311 -22.12 -11.46 4.54
C ASP A 311 -22.51 -11.56 6.03
N HIS A 312 -21.78 -12.31 6.84
CA HIS A 312 -21.93 -12.36 8.28
C HIS A 312 -21.68 -10.99 8.94
N LEU A 313 -20.68 -10.22 8.50
CA LEU A 313 -20.42 -8.88 9.01
C LEU A 313 -21.51 -7.85 8.67
N MET A 314 -22.37 -8.16 7.68
CA MET A 314 -23.50 -7.31 7.29
C MET A 314 -24.85 -7.79 7.84
N ASP A 315 -24.94 -8.98 8.44
CA ASP A 315 -26.18 -9.49 9.01
C ASP A 315 -26.38 -9.06 10.47
N PRO A 316 -27.33 -8.13 10.76
CA PRO A 316 -27.60 -7.68 12.12
C PRO A 316 -28.03 -8.80 13.08
N LYS A 317 -28.69 -9.84 12.57
CA LYS A 317 -29.15 -10.98 13.38
C LYS A 317 -27.95 -11.84 13.79
N TYR A 318 -27.03 -12.10 12.88
CA TYR A 318 -25.80 -12.80 13.16
C TYR A 318 -24.94 -12.02 14.19
N LEU A 319 -24.75 -10.73 13.97
CA LEU A 319 -23.94 -9.86 14.83
C LEU A 319 -24.54 -9.71 16.23
N ALA A 320 -25.87 -9.70 16.38
CA ALA A 320 -26.53 -9.67 17.68
C ALA A 320 -26.18 -10.88 18.56
N THR A 321 -25.88 -12.04 17.96
CA THR A 321 -25.48 -13.27 18.65
C THR A 321 -23.96 -13.44 18.79
N ARG A 322 -23.19 -12.61 18.10
CA ARG A 322 -21.71 -12.70 18.00
C ARG A 322 -21.05 -11.34 18.25
N PRO A 323 -21.01 -10.86 19.50
CA PRO A 323 -20.48 -9.54 19.83
C PRO A 323 -19.01 -9.35 19.41
N ASN A 324 -18.21 -10.43 19.37
CA ASN A 324 -16.85 -10.41 18.91
C ASN A 324 -16.76 -10.04 17.41
N HIS A 325 -17.61 -10.63 16.57
CA HIS A 325 -17.66 -10.33 15.14
C HIS A 325 -18.31 -8.98 14.88
N ALA A 326 -19.26 -8.53 15.73
CA ALA A 326 -19.79 -7.17 15.67
C ALA A 326 -18.69 -6.12 15.90
N LEU A 327 -17.76 -6.37 16.82
CA LEU A 327 -16.61 -5.48 17.03
C LEU A 327 -15.67 -5.48 15.82
N VAL A 328 -15.42 -6.65 15.18
CA VAL A 328 -14.64 -6.73 13.94
C VAL A 328 -15.28 -5.90 12.83
N ALA A 329 -16.61 -6.02 12.63
CA ALA A 329 -17.33 -5.22 11.63
C ALA A 329 -17.19 -3.72 11.88
N GLN A 330 -17.35 -3.27 13.13
CA GLN A 330 -17.21 -1.86 13.51
C GLN A 330 -15.80 -1.34 13.28
N VAL A 331 -14.76 -2.12 13.63
CA VAL A 331 -13.36 -1.70 13.47
C VAL A 331 -12.96 -1.65 11.98
N ILE A 332 -13.42 -2.59 11.16
CA ILE A 332 -13.20 -2.56 9.71
C ILE A 332 -13.90 -1.36 9.09
N ALA A 333 -15.18 -1.13 9.43
CA ALA A 333 -15.93 0.02 8.93
C ALA A 333 -15.30 1.35 9.35
N ASP A 334 -14.86 1.48 10.60
CA ASP A 334 -14.17 2.67 11.10
C ASP A 334 -12.82 2.89 10.40
N SER A 335 -12.09 1.81 10.09
CA SER A 335 -10.84 1.87 9.32
C SER A 335 -11.06 2.33 7.87
N ILE A 336 -12.16 1.89 7.23
CA ILE A 336 -12.54 2.34 5.87
C ILE A 336 -12.98 3.80 5.92
N ALA A 337 -13.86 4.17 6.86
CA ALA A 337 -14.38 5.51 7.01
C ALA A 337 -13.27 6.57 7.15
N ASN A 338 -12.21 6.24 7.86
CA ASN A 338 -11.06 7.13 8.08
C ASN A 338 -9.96 6.98 7.01
N ASN A 339 -10.23 6.28 5.90
CA ASN A 339 -9.26 6.03 4.82
C ASN A 339 -7.93 5.40 5.30
N LEU A 340 -8.01 4.53 6.32
CA LEU A 340 -6.85 3.81 6.87
C LEU A 340 -6.63 2.46 6.19
N VAL A 341 -7.70 1.91 5.59
CA VAL A 341 -7.67 0.76 4.70
C VAL A 341 -8.43 1.06 3.42
N GLU A 342 -8.00 0.44 2.34
CA GLU A 342 -8.60 0.55 1.01
C GLU A 342 -9.33 -0.76 0.70
N PRO A 343 -10.69 -0.78 0.69
CA PRO A 343 -11.45 -1.99 0.47
C PRO A 343 -11.62 -2.31 -1.01
N TYR A 344 -11.53 -3.60 -1.34
CA TYR A 344 -11.98 -4.20 -2.58
C TYR A 344 -13.06 -5.21 -2.24
N LEU A 345 -14.31 -4.80 -2.35
CA LEU A 345 -15.46 -5.53 -1.80
C LEU A 345 -15.83 -6.80 -2.55
N ASP A 346 -15.34 -6.98 -3.77
CA ASP A 346 -15.59 -8.15 -4.63
C ASP A 346 -14.37 -8.43 -5.52
N TYR A 347 -13.28 -8.87 -4.90
CA TYR A 347 -12.05 -9.19 -5.61
C TYR A 347 -12.05 -10.65 -6.07
N LYS A 348 -11.91 -10.87 -7.39
CA LYS A 348 -11.85 -12.22 -7.98
C LYS A 348 -10.41 -12.69 -8.08
N CYS A 349 -10.10 -13.80 -7.43
CA CYS A 349 -8.78 -14.41 -7.46
C CYS A 349 -8.90 -15.94 -7.47
N LYS A 350 -8.25 -16.61 -8.43
CA LYS A 350 -8.21 -18.09 -8.57
C LYS A 350 -9.58 -18.77 -8.53
N GLY A 351 -10.58 -18.14 -9.11
CA GLY A 351 -11.96 -18.68 -9.16
C GLY A 351 -12.82 -18.38 -7.93
N GLU A 352 -12.26 -17.79 -6.90
CA GLU A 352 -12.95 -17.39 -5.68
C GLU A 352 -13.13 -15.88 -5.59
N ARG A 353 -14.05 -15.44 -4.72
CA ARG A 353 -14.36 -14.03 -4.49
C ARG A 353 -14.04 -13.67 -3.04
N TRP A 354 -13.46 -12.50 -2.85
CA TRP A 354 -12.95 -12.03 -1.58
C TRP A 354 -13.31 -10.57 -1.33
N MET A 355 -13.53 -10.20 -0.08
CA MET A 355 -13.38 -8.84 0.37
C MET A 355 -11.92 -8.64 0.78
N VAL A 356 -11.16 -7.85 0.02
CA VAL A 356 -9.74 -7.58 0.32
C VAL A 356 -9.62 -6.19 0.94
N LEU A 357 -8.89 -6.11 2.04
CA LEU A 357 -8.59 -4.89 2.77
C LEU A 357 -7.08 -4.63 2.68
N TYR A 358 -6.69 -3.64 1.87
CA TYR A 358 -5.30 -3.19 1.78
C TYR A 358 -5.05 -2.03 2.75
N LEU A 359 -3.89 -2.01 3.37
CA LEU A 359 -3.46 -0.83 4.13
C LEU A 359 -3.38 0.39 3.22
N ASN A 360 -3.83 1.55 3.70
CA ASN A 360 -3.55 2.81 3.02
C ASN A 360 -2.04 2.94 2.81
N ARG A 361 -1.65 3.32 1.58
CA ARG A 361 -0.22 3.30 1.18
C ARG A 361 0.65 4.23 2.01
N LEU A 362 0.10 5.31 2.58
CA LEU A 362 0.85 6.18 3.47
C LEU A 362 1.16 5.52 4.82
N LEU A 363 0.48 4.44 5.19
CA LEU A 363 0.83 3.64 6.37
C LEU A 363 1.96 2.63 6.10
N CYS A 364 2.25 2.32 4.84
CA CYS A 364 3.23 1.31 4.44
C CYS A 364 4.69 1.63 4.80
N PRO A 365 5.20 2.89 4.67
CA PRO A 365 6.61 3.20 4.90
C PRO A 365 7.13 2.86 6.29
N LYS A 366 6.34 3.03 7.34
CA LYS A 366 6.72 2.66 8.71
C LYS A 366 7.09 1.19 8.84
N HIS A 367 6.40 0.32 8.12
CA HIS A 367 6.58 -1.13 8.18
C HIS A 367 7.33 -1.70 6.97
N TRP A 368 8.00 -0.87 6.17
CA TRP A 368 8.74 -1.30 4.98
C TRP A 368 7.87 -2.12 4.00
N LEU A 369 6.62 -1.76 3.81
CA LEU A 369 5.73 -2.43 2.89
C LEU A 369 5.80 -1.80 1.49
N PRO A 370 5.63 -2.58 0.41
CA PRO A 370 5.55 -2.03 -0.94
C PRO A 370 4.31 -1.16 -1.11
N LEU A 371 4.34 -0.26 -2.10
CA LEU A 371 3.20 0.61 -2.43
C LEU A 371 2.29 0.00 -3.50
N GLN A 372 2.62 -1.17 -4.02
CA GLN A 372 1.79 -1.91 -4.95
C GLN A 372 0.81 -2.78 -4.18
N TYR A 373 -0.46 -2.79 -4.62
CA TYR A 373 -1.45 -3.74 -4.15
C TYR A 373 -1.40 -5.00 -5.02
N GLY A 374 -1.65 -6.13 -4.41
CA GLY A 374 -1.63 -7.43 -5.10
C GLY A 374 -1.56 -8.57 -4.08
N GLY A 375 -0.52 -8.59 -3.26
CA GLY A 375 -0.37 -9.60 -2.22
C GLY A 375 -1.32 -9.41 -1.04
N PHE A 376 -2.13 -10.42 -0.77
CA PHE A 376 -2.99 -10.51 0.42
C PHE A 376 -2.98 -11.93 0.98
N LYS A 377 -3.45 -12.07 2.20
CA LYS A 377 -3.64 -13.38 2.86
C LYS A 377 -5.01 -13.45 3.50
N GLU A 378 -5.65 -14.60 3.34
CA GLU A 378 -6.94 -14.90 3.97
C GLU A 378 -6.85 -14.88 5.50
N LYS A 379 -7.90 -14.34 6.12
CA LYS A 379 -8.09 -14.30 7.57
C LYS A 379 -9.54 -14.53 7.92
N THR A 380 -9.78 -15.37 8.91
CA THR A 380 -11.10 -15.61 9.50
C THR A 380 -11.49 -14.49 10.46
N LEU A 381 -12.79 -14.32 10.73
CA LEU A 381 -13.27 -13.34 11.70
C LEU A 381 -12.71 -13.56 13.11
N ASP A 382 -12.51 -14.83 13.51
CA ASP A 382 -11.92 -15.15 14.81
C ASP A 382 -10.44 -14.80 14.91
N GLU A 383 -9.66 -14.93 13.80
CA GLU A 383 -8.29 -14.47 13.76
C GLU A 383 -8.22 -12.95 13.86
N LEU A 384 -9.10 -12.23 13.14
CA LEU A 384 -9.18 -10.78 13.22
C LEU A 384 -9.57 -10.32 14.62
N TYR A 385 -10.56 -10.95 15.25
CA TYR A 385 -10.92 -10.64 16.64
C TYR A 385 -9.75 -10.83 17.61
N ARG A 386 -8.97 -11.91 17.45
CA ARG A 386 -7.74 -12.10 18.25
C ARG A 386 -6.76 -10.94 18.05
N TRP A 387 -6.63 -10.41 16.84
CA TRP A 387 -5.77 -9.25 16.57
C TRP A 387 -6.30 -7.96 17.20
N LEU A 388 -7.61 -7.79 17.30
CA LEU A 388 -8.22 -6.67 18.04
C LEU A 388 -7.94 -6.76 19.55
N SER A 389 -7.94 -7.95 20.09
CA SER A 389 -7.81 -8.20 21.54
C SER A 389 -6.37 -8.16 22.01
N SER A 390 -5.47 -8.95 21.38
CA SER A 390 -4.11 -9.18 21.84
C SER A 390 -3.01 -8.70 20.87
N GLY A 391 -3.40 -8.25 19.67
CA GLY A 391 -2.44 -7.90 18.62
C GLY A 391 -1.87 -9.13 17.90
N PHE A 392 -1.19 -8.88 16.77
CA PHE A 392 -0.45 -9.91 16.03
C PHE A 392 0.94 -10.08 16.62
N THR A 393 1.27 -11.32 16.95
CA THR A 393 2.64 -11.72 17.30
C THR A 393 3.14 -12.67 16.21
N PRO A 394 4.26 -12.36 15.53
CA PRO A 394 4.86 -13.29 14.60
C PRO A 394 5.19 -14.58 15.34
N GLU A 395 4.79 -15.73 14.79
CA GLU A 395 5.30 -17.02 15.26
C GLU A 395 6.82 -16.98 15.14
N ARG A 396 7.51 -17.31 16.21
CA ARG A 396 8.96 -17.53 16.16
C ARG A 396 9.16 -18.73 15.24
N THR A 397 9.44 -18.46 13.97
CA THR A 397 10.00 -19.50 13.11
C THR A 397 11.32 -19.90 13.75
N LEU A 398 11.33 -21.06 14.37
CA LEU A 398 12.59 -21.72 14.76
C LEU A 398 13.35 -21.94 13.45
N LEU A 399 14.36 -21.09 13.22
CA LEU A 399 15.36 -21.26 12.17
C LEU A 399 16.20 -22.48 12.44
#